data_217dbe26330e5e67f5ac17f5cfc75bb6
#
_entry.id   217dbe26330e5e67f5ac17f5cfc75bb6
#
_cell.length_a   1.000
_cell.length_b   1.000
_cell.length_c   1.000
_cell.angle_alpha   90.00
_cell.angle_beta   90.00
_cell.angle_gamma   90.00
#
_symmetry.space_group_name_H-M   'P 1'
#
loop_
_entity.id
_entity.type
_entity.pdbx_description
1 polymer ?
#
loop_
_entity_poly.entity_id
_entity_poly.type
_entity_poly.pdbx_seq_one_letter_code
_entity_poly.pdbx_strand_id
1 'polypeptide(L)'
;VQIFDRVENGEMPPKSDDMKPADRKALLAALEPSLHAASKAETDLHGRGPMRRLNRLEFEQNLRDLLALPHLDIRDMLPADRESRHFDKVAATLDISHVQITAYLDAVETALRQAMVTSPAPPASKKTRVVGRKLGPRGSVGGHESMFYARDGKGLASLTAKEQEAAWTKDEPDLEMTLFRSPGWPYAVFPAKILATATGEYRVRFSARSVLQTTGFVLKKGVRTVPMTFRSRKPTGHDQAEDVRMTGGIIDVRPEGGVYETTVYLPAGQTIEYGMLGLPTPQIDAQGKTGYYRYPPFPEGGQPGIAFQWLEMEGPIAPASWPPASHRVLFDDLGADVKSAKPAEDAKRLLRRFIARAAREPVPAEAIPQFDKIVLDALQKGTP
;
A
#
# COMPACT_ATOMS: atom_id res chain seq x y z
N VAL A 1 39.48 17.15 1.54
CA VAL A 1 38.68 16.15 2.22
C VAL A 1 39.24 14.74 1.94
N GLN A 2 39.22 14.18 0.73
CA GLN A 2 39.67 12.81 0.42
C GLN A 2 41.11 12.48 0.89
N ILE A 3 42.05 13.42 0.77
CA ILE A 3 43.43 13.20 1.26
C ILE A 3 43.45 13.16 2.78
N PHE A 4 42.76 14.06 3.44
CA PHE A 4 42.60 14.09 4.89
C PHE A 4 42.04 12.75 5.43
N ASP A 5 40.89 12.31 4.89
CA ASP A 5 40.24 11.08 5.29
C ASP A 5 41.15 9.83 5.11
N ARG A 6 41.86 9.76 3.97
CA ARG A 6 42.79 8.64 3.71
C ARG A 6 44.00 8.64 4.63
N VAL A 7 44.52 9.83 4.95
CA VAL A 7 45.64 9.96 5.91
C VAL A 7 45.14 9.65 7.32
N GLU A 8 43.98 10.12 7.71
CA GLU A 8 43.36 9.84 9.01
C GLU A 8 43.12 8.33 9.20
N ASN A 9 42.51 7.68 8.19
CA ASN A 9 42.25 6.23 8.22
C ASN A 9 43.49 5.35 8.03
N GLY A 10 44.66 5.94 7.80
CA GLY A 10 45.90 5.19 7.62
C GLY A 10 46.04 4.53 6.24
N GLU A 11 45.23 4.92 5.27
CA GLU A 11 45.28 4.43 3.90
C GLU A 11 46.36 5.12 3.07
N MET A 12 46.84 6.30 3.53
CA MET A 12 47.93 7.05 2.91
C MET A 12 48.94 7.49 3.97
N PRO A 13 50.25 7.43 3.64
CA PRO A 13 50.86 6.82 2.45
C PRO A 13 50.65 5.29 2.42
N PRO A 14 50.75 4.63 1.25
CA PRO A 14 50.51 3.18 1.08
C PRO A 14 51.41 2.31 1.94
N LYS A 15 52.60 2.79 2.29
CA LYS A 15 53.49 2.16 3.25
C LYS A 15 53.46 2.97 4.54
N SER A 16 53.10 2.33 5.65
CA SER A 16 53.02 2.99 6.97
C SER A 16 54.31 3.67 7.42
N ASP A 17 55.47 3.18 6.96
CA ASP A 17 56.78 3.68 7.32
C ASP A 17 57.19 4.97 6.55
N ASP A 18 56.47 5.33 5.47
CA ASP A 18 56.76 6.51 4.66
C ASP A 18 56.33 7.82 5.35
N MET A 19 55.54 7.74 6.46
CA MET A 19 55.16 8.89 7.26
C MET A 19 55.17 8.58 8.75
N LYS A 20 56.01 9.28 9.50
CA LYS A 20 56.09 9.14 10.95
C LYS A 20 54.75 9.55 11.60
N PRO A 21 54.34 8.89 12.71
CA PRO A 21 53.11 9.25 13.41
C PRO A 21 52.98 10.74 13.81
N ALA A 22 54.14 11.34 14.17
CA ALA A 22 54.19 12.77 14.51
C ALA A 22 53.88 13.67 13.30
N ASP A 23 54.41 13.32 12.13
CA ASP A 23 54.21 14.09 10.89
C ASP A 23 52.75 13.94 10.39
N ARG A 24 52.16 12.74 10.53
CA ARG A 24 50.76 12.50 10.27
C ARG A 24 49.85 13.37 11.13
N LYS A 25 50.10 13.39 12.44
CA LYS A 25 49.36 14.20 13.39
C LYS A 25 49.50 15.69 13.09
N ALA A 26 50.67 16.17 12.73
CA ALA A 26 50.93 17.55 12.39
C ALA A 26 50.18 17.94 11.08
N LEU A 27 50.19 17.07 10.06
CA LEU A 27 49.49 17.31 8.80
C LEU A 27 47.95 17.38 9.01
N LEU A 28 47.38 16.45 9.76
CA LEU A 28 45.98 16.45 10.07
C LEU A 28 45.57 17.69 10.86
N ALA A 29 46.34 18.06 11.91
CA ALA A 29 46.07 19.26 12.69
C ALA A 29 46.21 20.59 11.87
N ALA A 30 47.06 20.62 10.87
CA ALA A 30 47.19 21.78 9.98
C ALA A 30 46.05 21.91 8.99
N LEU A 31 45.47 20.79 8.53
CA LEU A 31 44.40 20.78 7.53
C LEU A 31 42.99 20.90 8.15
N GLU A 32 42.79 20.34 9.33
CA GLU A 32 41.49 20.23 9.99
C GLU A 32 40.76 21.60 10.12
N PRO A 33 41.35 22.69 10.62
CA PRO A 33 40.63 23.95 10.81
C PRO A 33 40.11 24.54 9.50
N SER A 34 40.93 24.46 8.43
CA SER A 34 40.57 25.00 7.12
C SER A 34 39.46 24.18 6.45
N LEU A 35 39.51 22.85 6.59
CA LEU A 35 38.48 21.96 6.08
C LEU A 35 37.15 22.13 6.83
N HIS A 36 37.19 22.27 8.16
CA HIS A 36 36.00 22.55 8.97
C HIS A 36 35.39 23.92 8.63
N ALA A 37 36.20 24.96 8.47
CA ALA A 37 35.75 26.29 8.08
C ALA A 37 35.07 26.26 6.69
N ALA A 38 35.68 25.60 5.71
CA ALA A 38 35.12 25.44 4.38
C ALA A 38 33.82 24.62 4.38
N SER A 39 33.80 23.51 5.08
CA SER A 39 32.61 22.67 5.21
C SER A 39 31.46 23.40 5.92
N LYS A 40 31.80 24.20 6.93
CA LYS A 40 30.80 25.04 7.62
C LYS A 40 30.23 26.11 6.69
N ALA A 41 31.09 26.81 5.98
CA ALA A 41 30.66 27.87 5.02
C ALA A 41 29.79 27.30 3.91
N GLU A 42 30.09 26.09 3.41
CA GLU A 42 29.29 25.38 2.42
C GLU A 42 27.94 24.94 3.01
N THR A 43 27.95 24.43 4.24
CA THR A 43 26.74 24.04 4.96
C THR A 43 25.83 25.24 5.28
N ASP A 44 26.43 26.38 5.68
CA ASP A 44 25.69 27.61 5.97
C ASP A 44 25.07 28.21 4.70
N LEU A 45 25.72 28.02 3.52
CA LEU A 45 25.23 28.52 2.25
C LEU A 45 24.21 27.59 1.57
N HIS A 46 24.45 26.28 1.60
CA HIS A 46 23.72 25.29 0.80
C HIS A 46 22.96 24.25 1.65
N GLY A 47 23.01 24.31 2.97
CA GLY A 47 22.50 23.31 3.87
C GLY A 47 23.44 22.09 4.00
N ARG A 48 23.00 21.06 4.71
CA ARG A 48 23.82 19.90 5.08
C ARG A 48 24.16 18.92 3.94
N GLY A 49 23.73 19.18 2.74
CA GLY A 49 24.03 18.35 1.59
C GLY A 49 23.41 18.91 0.31
N PRO A 50 23.88 18.46 -0.86
CA PRO A 50 23.31 18.87 -2.13
C PRO A 50 21.84 18.47 -2.18
N MET A 51 21.00 19.33 -2.78
CA MET A 51 19.63 18.97 -3.08
C MET A 51 19.64 17.75 -4.02
N ARG A 52 18.98 16.70 -3.63
CA ARG A 52 18.82 15.50 -4.41
C ARG A 52 17.36 15.28 -4.80
N ARG A 53 17.14 14.55 -5.86
CA ARG A 53 15.83 14.03 -6.18
C ARG A 53 15.31 13.15 -5.03
N LEU A 54 14.03 13.16 -4.79
CA LEU A 54 13.39 12.16 -3.91
C LEU A 54 13.49 10.78 -4.57
N ASN A 55 13.75 9.74 -3.79
CA ASN A 55 13.56 8.38 -4.27
C ASN A 55 12.05 8.08 -4.44
N ARG A 56 11.71 6.98 -5.11
CA ARG A 56 10.30 6.65 -5.42
C ARG A 56 9.41 6.55 -4.18
N LEU A 57 9.94 6.06 -3.06
CA LEU A 57 9.18 5.97 -1.81
C LEU A 57 8.96 7.35 -1.18
N GLU A 58 10.01 8.16 -1.11
CA GLU A 58 9.94 9.54 -0.60
C GLU A 58 9.00 10.40 -1.46
N PHE A 59 9.01 10.20 -2.77
CA PHE A 59 8.13 10.91 -3.69
C PHE A 59 6.67 10.56 -3.48
N GLU A 60 6.35 9.28 -3.34
CA GLU A 60 4.99 8.83 -3.01
C GLU A 60 4.52 9.40 -1.68
N GLN A 61 5.35 9.31 -0.62
CA GLN A 61 5.00 9.85 0.70
C GLN A 61 4.79 11.37 0.66
N ASN A 62 5.65 12.08 -0.07
CA ASN A 62 5.52 13.53 -0.24
C ASN A 62 4.20 13.90 -0.93
N LEU A 63 3.79 13.16 -1.99
CA LEU A 63 2.49 13.38 -2.64
C LEU A 63 1.30 12.99 -1.76
N ARG A 64 1.41 11.95 -0.96
CA ARG A 64 0.39 11.60 0.05
C ARG A 64 0.12 12.75 1.00
N ASP A 65 1.19 13.32 1.56
CA ASP A 65 1.11 14.42 2.52
C ASP A 65 0.65 15.71 1.84
N LEU A 66 1.23 16.05 0.68
CA LEU A 66 0.91 17.25 -0.07
C LEU A 66 -0.56 17.29 -0.49
N LEU A 67 -1.07 16.18 -1.03
CA LEU A 67 -2.43 16.08 -1.57
C LEU A 67 -3.47 15.55 -0.57
N ALA A 68 -3.09 15.27 0.68
CA ALA A 68 -3.95 14.64 1.66
C ALA A 68 -4.58 13.33 1.16
N LEU A 69 -3.77 12.47 0.53
CA LEU A 69 -4.15 11.16 -0.03
C LEU A 69 -3.40 10.03 0.68
N PRO A 70 -3.79 9.63 1.90
CA PRO A 70 -3.02 8.66 2.70
C PRO A 70 -2.88 7.29 2.04
N HIS A 71 -3.78 6.96 1.13
CA HIS A 71 -3.81 5.66 0.41
C HIS A 71 -3.31 5.74 -1.03
N LEU A 72 -2.66 6.85 -1.43
CA LEU A 72 -2.06 6.97 -2.76
C LEU A 72 -1.01 5.85 -2.95
N ASP A 73 -1.11 5.11 -4.03
CA ASP A 73 -0.19 4.04 -4.41
C ASP A 73 0.27 4.25 -5.85
N ILE A 74 1.42 4.88 -6.01
CA ILE A 74 2.02 5.23 -7.31
C ILE A 74 3.46 4.75 -7.43
N ARG A 75 4.00 4.13 -6.38
CA ARG A 75 5.40 3.72 -6.33
C ARG A 75 5.80 2.80 -7.48
N ASP A 76 4.91 1.87 -7.86
CA ASP A 76 5.16 0.91 -8.93
C ASP A 76 5.04 1.54 -10.35
N MET A 77 4.51 2.76 -10.46
CA MET A 77 4.56 3.57 -11.69
C MET A 77 5.93 4.18 -11.94
N LEU A 78 6.76 4.27 -10.89
CA LEU A 78 8.06 4.91 -10.95
C LEU A 78 9.16 3.88 -11.18
N PRO A 79 10.16 4.17 -12.03
CA PRO A 79 11.33 3.33 -12.19
C PRO A 79 12.04 3.09 -10.86
N ALA A 80 12.60 1.89 -10.69
CA ALA A 80 13.40 1.58 -9.51
C ALA A 80 14.59 2.52 -9.37
N ASP A 81 14.84 2.99 -8.15
CA ASP A 81 16.00 3.81 -7.85
C ASP A 81 17.28 2.95 -7.87
N ARG A 82 18.38 3.56 -8.32
CA ARG A 82 19.69 2.93 -8.23
C ARG A 82 20.18 2.94 -6.79
N GLU A 83 20.72 1.84 -6.35
CA GLU A 83 21.31 1.70 -5.04
C GLU A 83 22.84 1.81 -5.11
N SER A 84 23.44 2.43 -4.11
CA SER A 84 24.87 2.40 -3.88
C SER A 84 25.14 1.80 -2.51
N ARG A 85 25.84 0.66 -2.44
CA ARG A 85 26.11 -0.09 -1.20
C ARG A 85 24.86 -0.34 -0.36
N HIS A 86 23.75 -0.73 -1.00
CA HIS A 86 22.43 -0.95 -0.41
C HIS A 86 21.71 0.32 0.11
N PHE A 87 22.18 1.53 -0.29
CA PHE A 87 21.51 2.79 0.02
C PHE A 87 20.89 3.38 -1.24
N ASP A 88 19.59 3.68 -1.19
CA ASP A 88 18.79 4.26 -2.28
C ASP A 88 18.63 5.80 -2.18
N LYS A 89 19.35 6.44 -1.24
CA LYS A 89 19.28 7.89 -0.96
C LYS A 89 20.56 8.63 -1.26
N VAL A 90 21.46 8.02 -2.02
CA VAL A 90 22.74 8.64 -2.39
C VAL A 90 22.53 9.61 -3.55
N ALA A 91 22.82 10.90 -3.35
CA ALA A 91 22.59 11.95 -4.36
C ALA A 91 23.23 11.63 -5.72
N ALA A 92 24.43 11.07 -5.72
CA ALA A 92 25.18 10.73 -6.95
C ALA A 92 24.53 9.60 -7.78
N THR A 93 23.63 8.82 -7.20
CA THR A 93 22.92 7.71 -7.88
C THR A 93 21.48 8.07 -8.25
N LEU A 94 20.97 9.19 -7.75
CA LEU A 94 19.62 9.69 -7.99
C LEU A 94 19.61 10.72 -9.12
N ASP A 95 20.13 10.34 -10.29
CA ASP A 95 20.04 11.12 -11.53
C ASP A 95 18.60 11.14 -12.09
N ILE A 96 18.34 12.01 -13.03
CA ILE A 96 17.05 12.12 -13.73
C ILE A 96 17.27 11.85 -15.20
N SER A 97 16.60 10.83 -15.74
CA SER A 97 16.53 10.53 -17.16
C SER A 97 15.19 11.00 -17.74
N HIS A 98 15.09 11.08 -19.07
CA HIS A 98 13.83 11.37 -19.76
C HIS A 98 12.71 10.38 -19.39
N VAL A 99 13.04 9.10 -19.28
CA VAL A 99 12.07 8.05 -18.89
C VAL A 99 11.55 8.32 -17.48
N GLN A 100 12.43 8.71 -16.58
CA GLN A 100 12.02 9.05 -15.21
C GLN A 100 11.11 10.27 -15.18
N ILE A 101 11.44 11.36 -15.92
CA ILE A 101 10.58 12.55 -15.96
C ILE A 101 9.19 12.20 -16.44
N THR A 102 9.06 11.42 -17.51
CA THR A 102 7.74 10.99 -18.02
C THR A 102 6.98 10.18 -16.96
N ALA A 103 7.62 9.20 -16.34
CA ALA A 103 6.98 8.39 -15.29
C ALA A 103 6.56 9.23 -14.06
N TYR A 104 7.36 10.22 -13.68
CA TYR A 104 6.99 11.14 -12.59
C TYR A 104 5.79 12.02 -12.97
N LEU A 105 5.71 12.51 -14.22
CA LEU A 105 4.56 13.28 -14.69
C LEU A 105 3.28 12.44 -14.72
N ASP A 106 3.34 11.20 -15.20
CA ASP A 106 2.21 10.26 -15.21
C ASP A 106 1.74 9.93 -13.78
N ALA A 107 2.68 9.74 -12.86
CA ALA A 107 2.37 9.49 -11.46
C ALA A 107 1.72 10.72 -10.80
N VAL A 108 2.20 11.93 -11.07
CA VAL A 108 1.59 13.18 -10.60
C VAL A 108 0.19 13.36 -11.17
N GLU A 109 0.00 13.13 -12.48
CA GLU A 109 -1.33 13.20 -13.10
C GLU A 109 -2.31 12.23 -12.42
N THR A 110 -1.87 11.00 -12.18
CA THR A 110 -2.66 9.99 -11.46
C THR A 110 -3.02 10.45 -10.04
N ALA A 111 -2.07 11.01 -9.31
CA ALA A 111 -2.30 11.54 -7.97
C ALA A 111 -3.28 12.73 -7.97
N LEU A 112 -3.12 13.67 -8.90
CA LEU A 112 -4.03 14.80 -9.03
C LEU A 112 -5.46 14.35 -9.40
N ARG A 113 -5.61 13.40 -10.31
CA ARG A 113 -6.94 12.83 -10.65
C ARG A 113 -7.60 12.16 -9.43
N GLN A 114 -6.84 11.50 -8.57
CA GLN A 114 -7.36 10.93 -7.32
C GLN A 114 -7.72 12.00 -6.28
N ALA A 115 -7.01 13.13 -6.27
CA ALA A 115 -7.28 14.22 -5.34
C ALA A 115 -8.56 14.99 -5.68
N MET A 116 -8.92 15.05 -6.96
CA MET A 116 -10.07 15.80 -7.45
C MET A 116 -11.36 14.99 -7.35
N VAL A 117 -12.45 15.65 -6.99
CA VAL A 117 -13.80 15.11 -7.10
C VAL A 117 -14.64 16.00 -8.02
N THR A 118 -15.53 15.38 -8.79
CA THR A 118 -16.41 16.07 -9.73
C THR A 118 -17.90 15.94 -9.35
N SER A 119 -18.21 15.04 -8.41
CA SER A 119 -19.56 14.83 -7.92
C SER A 119 -19.90 15.86 -6.84
N PRO A 120 -21.12 16.45 -6.85
CA PRO A 120 -21.55 17.40 -5.84
C PRO A 120 -21.75 16.77 -4.45
N ALA A 121 -21.83 15.44 -4.37
CA ALA A 121 -22.01 14.69 -3.13
C ALA A 121 -21.11 13.47 -3.08
N PRO A 122 -20.77 12.98 -1.87
CA PRO A 122 -20.01 11.75 -1.73
C PRO A 122 -20.77 10.55 -2.32
N PRO A 123 -20.05 9.50 -2.78
CA PRO A 123 -20.68 8.27 -3.21
C PRO A 123 -21.56 7.66 -2.10
N ALA A 124 -22.70 7.11 -2.49
CA ALA A 124 -23.60 6.47 -1.52
C ALA A 124 -22.95 5.25 -0.89
N SER A 125 -23.00 5.17 0.43
CA SER A 125 -22.52 4.00 1.16
C SER A 125 -23.47 2.83 0.97
N LYS A 126 -22.90 1.64 0.78
CA LYS A 126 -23.64 0.38 0.67
C LYS A 126 -23.14 -0.59 1.72
N LYS A 127 -24.09 -1.25 2.38
CA LYS A 127 -23.82 -2.33 3.34
C LYS A 127 -24.16 -3.66 2.71
N THR A 128 -23.21 -4.59 2.71
CA THR A 128 -23.38 -5.94 2.16
C THR A 128 -22.87 -6.96 3.18
N ARG A 129 -23.70 -7.95 3.51
CA ARG A 129 -23.34 -9.05 4.41
C ARG A 129 -23.41 -10.38 3.67
N VAL A 130 -22.44 -11.25 3.93
CA VAL A 130 -22.37 -12.60 3.38
C VAL A 130 -22.23 -13.62 4.50
N VAL A 131 -22.81 -14.78 4.27
CA VAL A 131 -22.82 -15.92 5.19
C VAL A 131 -22.59 -17.21 4.42
N GLY A 132 -22.21 -18.26 5.12
CA GLY A 132 -22.09 -19.60 4.58
C GLY A 132 -21.17 -19.66 3.36
N ARG A 133 -21.63 -20.28 2.29
CA ARG A 133 -20.82 -20.49 1.09
C ARG A 133 -20.45 -19.20 0.35
N LYS A 134 -21.14 -18.09 0.61
CA LYS A 134 -20.82 -16.77 0.04
C LYS A 134 -19.56 -16.15 0.67
N LEU A 135 -19.04 -16.71 1.75
CA LEU A 135 -17.79 -16.29 2.37
C LEU A 135 -16.56 -16.59 1.52
N GLY A 136 -16.64 -17.54 0.58
CA GLY A 136 -15.55 -17.88 -0.34
C GLY A 136 -15.97 -17.83 -1.81
N PRO A 137 -15.02 -17.92 -2.74
CA PRO A 137 -15.30 -17.99 -4.17
C PRO A 137 -15.90 -19.34 -4.55
N ARG A 138 -16.57 -19.40 -5.69
CA ARG A 138 -17.06 -20.65 -6.26
C ARG A 138 -15.89 -21.61 -6.49
N GLY A 139 -15.99 -22.83 -5.99
CA GLY A 139 -15.05 -23.91 -6.27
C GLY A 139 -13.73 -23.91 -5.51
N SER A 140 -13.44 -22.88 -4.74
CA SER A 140 -12.13 -22.76 -4.06
C SER A 140 -12.12 -23.23 -2.61
N VAL A 141 -13.24 -23.72 -2.10
CA VAL A 141 -13.36 -24.19 -0.72
C VAL A 141 -13.67 -25.69 -0.70
N GLY A 142 -12.70 -26.44 -0.28
CA GLY A 142 -12.79 -27.90 -0.15
C GLY A 142 -11.40 -28.52 -0.02
N GLY A 143 -11.15 -29.28 1.02
CA GLY A 143 -9.89 -29.98 1.24
C GLY A 143 -9.03 -29.41 2.36
N HIS A 144 -7.71 -29.52 2.17
CA HIS A 144 -6.73 -29.22 3.24
C HIS A 144 -6.50 -27.72 3.49
N GLU A 145 -6.74 -26.83 2.50
CA GLU A 145 -6.54 -25.39 2.66
C GLU A 145 -7.74 -24.71 3.29
N SER A 146 -8.92 -25.16 2.92
CA SER A 146 -10.18 -24.57 3.35
C SER A 146 -11.30 -25.57 3.27
N MET A 147 -12.26 -25.44 4.18
CA MET A 147 -13.41 -26.33 4.22
C MET A 147 -14.61 -25.61 4.85
N PHE A 148 -15.81 -25.98 4.39
CA PHE A 148 -17.03 -25.62 5.09
C PHE A 148 -17.33 -26.60 6.20
N TYR A 149 -17.80 -26.08 7.31
CA TYR A 149 -18.20 -26.83 8.48
C TYR A 149 -19.63 -26.54 8.86
N ALA A 150 -20.36 -27.60 9.22
CA ALA A 150 -21.64 -27.47 9.90
C ALA A 150 -21.44 -27.08 11.38
N ARG A 151 -22.52 -26.68 12.04
CA ARG A 151 -22.50 -26.25 13.45
C ARG A 151 -21.94 -27.30 14.40
N ASP A 152 -22.09 -28.59 14.09
CA ASP A 152 -21.57 -29.72 14.86
C ASP A 152 -20.05 -29.92 14.72
N GLY A 153 -19.38 -29.09 13.90
CA GLY A 153 -17.95 -29.18 13.64
C GLY A 153 -17.56 -30.27 12.65
N LYS A 154 -18.52 -30.88 11.95
CA LYS A 154 -18.24 -31.84 10.89
C LYS A 154 -17.97 -31.15 9.57
N GLY A 155 -16.84 -31.49 8.94
CA GLY A 155 -16.50 -30.99 7.61
C GLY A 155 -17.47 -31.48 6.54
N LEU A 156 -17.82 -30.57 5.63
CA LEU A 156 -18.71 -30.87 4.51
C LEU A 156 -17.90 -31.19 3.27
N ALA A 157 -18.30 -32.21 2.54
CA ALA A 157 -17.70 -32.54 1.26
C ALA A 157 -17.82 -31.39 0.25
N SER A 158 -16.86 -31.31 -0.66
CA SER A 158 -16.94 -30.38 -1.78
C SER A 158 -18.17 -30.66 -2.63
N LEU A 159 -18.84 -29.60 -3.04
CA LEU A 159 -20.00 -29.70 -3.91
C LEU A 159 -19.55 -29.81 -5.38
N THR A 160 -20.33 -30.51 -6.19
CA THR A 160 -20.21 -30.45 -7.64
C THR A 160 -20.54 -29.07 -8.16
N ALA A 161 -20.11 -28.71 -9.37
CA ALA A 161 -20.37 -27.39 -9.96
C ALA A 161 -21.88 -27.04 -9.98
N LYS A 162 -22.75 -28.02 -10.26
CA LYS A 162 -24.20 -27.83 -10.26
C LYS A 162 -24.77 -27.60 -8.86
N GLU A 163 -24.29 -28.34 -7.88
CA GLU A 163 -24.69 -28.15 -6.48
C GLU A 163 -24.18 -26.83 -5.92
N GLN A 164 -23.00 -26.41 -6.31
CA GLN A 164 -22.45 -25.11 -5.94
C GLN A 164 -23.31 -23.96 -6.47
N GLU A 165 -23.78 -24.04 -7.71
CA GLU A 165 -24.68 -23.05 -8.30
C GLU A 165 -25.98 -22.91 -7.50
N ALA A 166 -26.59 -24.03 -7.16
CA ALA A 166 -27.80 -24.09 -6.36
C ALA A 166 -27.61 -23.58 -4.92
N ALA A 167 -26.51 -23.97 -4.28
CA ALA A 167 -26.17 -23.53 -2.92
C ALA A 167 -25.82 -22.04 -2.85
N TRP A 168 -25.25 -21.48 -3.90
CA TRP A 168 -24.84 -20.08 -3.96
C TRP A 168 -25.99 -19.07 -3.89
N THR A 169 -27.19 -19.49 -4.22
CA THR A 169 -28.39 -18.65 -4.12
C THR A 169 -28.99 -18.64 -2.72
N LYS A 170 -28.60 -19.59 -1.85
CA LYS A 170 -29.13 -19.75 -0.50
C LYS A 170 -28.25 -19.01 0.52
N ASP A 171 -28.87 -18.49 1.57
CA ASP A 171 -28.19 -18.08 2.77
C ASP A 171 -28.06 -19.30 3.71
N GLU A 172 -26.83 -19.56 4.14
CA GLU A 172 -26.50 -20.68 5.03
C GLU A 172 -25.81 -20.14 6.30
N PRO A 173 -26.55 -19.47 7.21
CA PRO A 173 -25.98 -18.79 8.37
C PRO A 173 -25.34 -19.74 9.40
N ASP A 174 -25.68 -21.01 9.33
CA ASP A 174 -25.15 -22.06 10.24
C ASP A 174 -23.86 -22.69 9.70
N LEU A 175 -23.42 -22.34 8.49
CA LEU A 175 -22.15 -22.81 7.97
C LEU A 175 -21.02 -21.85 8.32
N GLU A 176 -19.89 -22.40 8.75
CA GLU A 176 -18.63 -21.71 8.91
C GLU A 176 -17.68 -22.04 7.73
N MET A 177 -17.10 -21.03 7.12
CA MET A 177 -15.97 -21.22 6.21
C MET A 177 -14.69 -21.19 7.02
N THR A 178 -13.90 -22.24 6.94
CA THR A 178 -12.62 -22.31 7.67
C THR A 178 -11.45 -22.30 6.72
N LEU A 179 -10.45 -21.46 7.01
CA LEU A 179 -9.20 -21.36 6.29
C LEU A 179 -8.06 -21.91 7.15
N PHE A 180 -7.25 -22.80 6.57
CA PHE A 180 -6.09 -23.44 7.21
C PHE A 180 -4.77 -23.01 6.57
N ARG A 181 -4.84 -22.24 5.49
CA ARG A 181 -3.69 -21.71 4.75
C ARG A 181 -3.88 -20.23 4.46
N SER A 182 -2.79 -19.51 4.41
CA SER A 182 -2.84 -18.14 3.89
C SER A 182 -3.04 -18.20 2.38
N PRO A 183 -4.02 -17.49 1.83
CA PRO A 183 -4.14 -17.36 0.39
C PRO A 183 -2.85 -16.79 -0.24
N GLY A 184 -2.53 -17.28 -1.41
CA GLY A 184 -1.41 -16.89 -2.24
C GLY A 184 -1.53 -17.60 -3.58
N TRP A 185 -0.83 -17.11 -4.62
CA TRP A 185 -0.95 -17.74 -5.94
C TRP A 185 -0.63 -19.25 -5.90
N PRO A 186 -1.43 -20.08 -6.53
CA PRO A 186 -2.69 -19.86 -7.23
C PRO A 186 -3.94 -20.05 -6.35
N TYR A 187 -3.79 -20.10 -5.03
CA TYR A 187 -4.87 -20.26 -4.07
C TYR A 187 -5.36 -18.91 -3.55
N ALA A 188 -6.54 -18.47 -4.01
CA ALA A 188 -7.16 -17.22 -3.62
C ALA A 188 -8.48 -17.47 -2.90
N VAL A 189 -8.72 -16.81 -1.77
CA VAL A 189 -10.00 -16.87 -1.06
C VAL A 189 -10.50 -15.48 -0.74
N PHE A 190 -11.63 -15.14 -1.35
CA PHE A 190 -12.30 -13.86 -1.17
C PHE A 190 -13.82 -14.05 -1.15
N PRO A 191 -14.57 -13.17 -0.45
CA PRO A 191 -16.01 -13.29 -0.37
C PRO A 191 -16.66 -13.00 -1.71
N ALA A 192 -17.67 -13.78 -2.03
CA ALA A 192 -18.42 -13.57 -3.26
C ALA A 192 -19.31 -12.33 -3.19
N LYS A 193 -19.46 -11.65 -4.32
CA LYS A 193 -20.38 -10.52 -4.49
C LYS A 193 -20.14 -9.34 -3.55
N ILE A 194 -19.01 -9.27 -2.87
CA ILE A 194 -18.57 -8.09 -2.14
C ILE A 194 -17.60 -7.33 -3.05
N LEU A 195 -18.04 -6.20 -3.59
CA LEU A 195 -17.24 -5.33 -4.43
C LEU A 195 -17.35 -3.90 -3.93
N ALA A 196 -16.22 -3.20 -3.96
CA ALA A 196 -16.19 -1.77 -3.72
C ALA A 196 -16.94 -1.03 -4.84
N THR A 197 -17.95 -0.27 -4.48
CA THR A 197 -18.79 0.49 -5.44
C THR A 197 -18.09 1.76 -5.93
N ALA A 198 -17.20 2.31 -5.13
CA ALA A 198 -16.33 3.44 -5.45
C ALA A 198 -15.01 3.28 -4.70
N THR A 199 -13.97 3.98 -5.15
CA THR A 199 -12.69 4.03 -4.42
C THR A 199 -12.88 4.76 -3.09
N GLY A 200 -12.39 4.15 -2.00
CA GLY A 200 -12.50 4.74 -0.66
C GLY A 200 -12.29 3.75 0.46
N GLU A 201 -12.52 4.22 1.67
CA GLU A 201 -12.46 3.40 2.87
C GLU A 201 -13.78 2.65 3.09
N TYR A 202 -13.65 1.41 3.54
CA TYR A 202 -14.77 0.52 3.87
C TYR A 202 -14.57 -0.06 5.26
N ARG A 203 -15.64 -0.08 6.05
CA ARG A 203 -15.69 -0.79 7.32
C ARG A 203 -15.97 -2.26 7.05
N VAL A 204 -15.10 -3.14 7.53
CA VAL A 204 -15.27 -4.60 7.46
C VAL A 204 -15.49 -5.14 8.87
N ARG A 205 -16.63 -5.78 9.09
CA ARG A 205 -16.98 -6.48 10.32
C ARG A 205 -17.17 -7.95 10.02
N PHE A 206 -16.72 -8.81 10.90
CA PHE A 206 -16.86 -10.26 10.71
C PHE A 206 -16.88 -10.99 12.03
N SER A 207 -17.57 -12.14 12.05
CA SER A 207 -17.55 -13.08 13.16
C SER A 207 -16.59 -14.20 12.82
N ALA A 208 -15.61 -14.43 13.69
CA ALA A 208 -14.61 -15.47 13.49
C ALA A 208 -14.09 -16.01 14.82
N ARG A 209 -13.52 -17.22 14.76
CA ARG A 209 -12.82 -17.87 15.88
C ARG A 209 -11.61 -18.65 15.37
N SER A 210 -10.57 -18.76 16.16
CA SER A 210 -9.49 -19.67 15.85
C SER A 210 -9.89 -21.10 16.18
N VAL A 211 -9.44 -22.04 15.36
CA VAL A 211 -9.86 -23.44 15.40
C VAL A 211 -8.68 -24.38 15.16
N LEU A 212 -8.89 -25.65 15.46
CA LEU A 212 -7.96 -26.74 15.17
C LEU A 212 -8.73 -27.84 14.40
N GLN A 213 -8.29 -28.13 13.17
CA GLN A 213 -8.76 -29.29 12.41
C GLN A 213 -7.97 -30.52 12.85
N THR A 214 -8.67 -31.59 13.21
CA THR A 214 -8.07 -32.87 13.58
C THR A 214 -8.36 -33.95 12.54
N THR A 215 -7.79 -35.12 12.69
CA THR A 215 -7.98 -36.27 11.81
C THR A 215 -9.48 -36.51 11.55
N GLY A 216 -9.85 -36.85 10.32
CA GLY A 216 -11.24 -37.02 9.90
C GLY A 216 -11.96 -35.69 9.62
N PHE A 217 -11.24 -34.60 9.47
CA PHE A 217 -11.77 -33.26 9.22
C PHE A 217 -12.71 -32.74 10.30
N VAL A 218 -12.45 -33.12 11.56
CA VAL A 218 -13.23 -32.63 12.70
C VAL A 218 -12.66 -31.32 13.20
N LEU A 219 -13.54 -30.32 13.37
CA LEU A 219 -13.17 -28.99 13.84
C LEU A 219 -13.32 -28.89 15.36
N LYS A 220 -12.25 -28.51 16.04
CA LYS A 220 -12.21 -28.24 17.47
C LYS A 220 -11.89 -26.78 17.77
N LYS A 221 -12.10 -26.36 19.00
CA LYS A 221 -11.65 -25.04 19.48
C LYS A 221 -10.15 -24.90 19.27
N GLY A 222 -9.71 -23.75 18.81
CA GLY A 222 -8.30 -23.43 18.62
C GLY A 222 -7.53 -23.43 19.95
N VAL A 223 -6.25 -23.71 19.87
CA VAL A 223 -5.35 -23.73 21.05
C VAL A 223 -4.57 -22.42 21.20
N ARG A 224 -4.62 -21.55 20.18
CA ARG A 224 -3.93 -20.26 20.17
C ARG A 224 -4.66 -19.22 19.36
N THR A 225 -4.32 -17.96 19.59
CA THR A 225 -4.70 -16.84 18.73
C THR A 225 -4.02 -16.95 17.37
N VAL A 226 -4.73 -16.61 16.30
CA VAL A 226 -4.20 -16.61 14.92
C VAL A 226 -4.33 -15.20 14.34
N PRO A 227 -3.22 -14.55 13.99
CA PRO A 227 -3.24 -13.24 13.36
C PRO A 227 -3.68 -13.32 11.91
N MET A 228 -4.51 -12.37 11.50
CA MET A 228 -4.96 -12.19 10.13
C MET A 228 -5.01 -10.72 9.74
N THR A 229 -5.15 -10.46 8.45
CA THR A 229 -5.42 -9.15 7.87
C THR A 229 -6.33 -9.29 6.66
N PHE A 230 -6.73 -8.17 6.05
CA PHE A 230 -7.33 -8.18 4.73
C PHE A 230 -6.37 -7.60 3.69
N ARG A 231 -6.52 -8.05 2.45
CA ARG A 231 -5.83 -7.54 1.27
C ARG A 231 -6.85 -7.08 0.25
N SER A 232 -6.58 -6.00 -0.46
CA SER A 232 -7.38 -5.62 -1.64
C SER A 232 -6.94 -6.47 -2.82
N ARG A 233 -7.89 -6.85 -3.68
CA ARG A 233 -7.61 -7.58 -4.91
C ARG A 233 -8.68 -7.35 -5.98
N LYS A 234 -8.32 -7.56 -7.23
CA LYS A 234 -9.30 -7.70 -8.31
C LYS A 234 -10.05 -9.03 -8.16
N PRO A 235 -11.37 -9.08 -8.42
CA PRO A 235 -12.20 -10.29 -8.27
C PRO A 235 -12.01 -11.28 -9.44
N THR A 236 -10.79 -11.46 -9.89
CA THR A 236 -10.40 -12.38 -10.97
C THR A 236 -9.75 -13.63 -10.39
N GLY A 237 -9.91 -14.77 -11.07
CA GLY A 237 -9.46 -16.06 -10.56
C GLY A 237 -7.95 -16.31 -10.58
N HIS A 238 -7.16 -15.41 -11.14
CA HIS A 238 -5.71 -15.56 -11.26
C HIS A 238 -5.04 -14.38 -10.57
N ASP A 239 -4.24 -14.66 -9.53
CA ASP A 239 -3.41 -13.66 -8.88
C ASP A 239 -2.21 -13.34 -9.76
N GLN A 240 -2.12 -12.08 -10.14
CA GLN A 240 -0.84 -11.48 -10.43
C GLN A 240 -0.36 -10.81 -9.15
N ALA A 241 0.90 -10.99 -8.78
CA ALA A 241 1.45 -10.49 -7.51
C ALA A 241 1.24 -8.97 -7.31
N GLU A 242 1.06 -8.23 -8.39
CA GLU A 242 0.83 -6.79 -8.43
C GLU A 242 -0.61 -6.38 -8.08
N ASP A 243 -1.56 -7.31 -8.15
CA ASP A 243 -2.99 -7.01 -7.92
C ASP A 243 -3.43 -7.12 -6.46
N VAL A 244 -2.53 -7.51 -5.56
CA VAL A 244 -2.85 -7.76 -4.15
C VAL A 244 -2.08 -6.82 -3.24
N ARG A 245 -2.79 -6.01 -2.47
CA ARG A 245 -2.21 -5.05 -1.52
C ARG A 245 -2.79 -5.27 -0.12
N MET A 246 -1.94 -5.19 0.90
CA MET A 246 -2.42 -5.16 2.29
C MET A 246 -3.22 -3.89 2.52
N THR A 247 -4.42 -4.00 3.09
CA THR A 247 -5.32 -2.87 3.26
C THR A 247 -5.97 -2.78 4.63
N GLY A 248 -6.03 -3.87 5.40
CA GLY A 248 -6.55 -3.87 6.77
C GLY A 248 -5.44 -3.85 7.81
N GLY A 249 -5.78 -3.55 9.06
CA GLY A 249 -4.90 -3.75 10.20
C GLY A 249 -4.70 -5.25 10.51
N ILE A 250 -3.76 -5.56 11.41
CA ILE A 250 -3.59 -6.90 11.93
C ILE A 250 -4.63 -7.16 13.01
N ILE A 251 -5.34 -8.28 12.91
CA ILE A 251 -6.41 -8.68 13.80
C ILE A 251 -6.06 -10.04 14.40
N ASP A 252 -6.05 -10.11 15.71
CA ASP A 252 -5.80 -11.33 16.47
C ASP A 252 -7.09 -12.09 16.73
N VAL A 253 -7.35 -13.15 15.96
CA VAL A 253 -8.54 -13.99 16.11
C VAL A 253 -8.34 -15.01 17.21
N ARG A 254 -9.14 -14.91 18.27
CA ARG A 254 -9.04 -15.72 19.49
C ARG A 254 -9.85 -17.03 19.39
N PRO A 255 -9.47 -18.05 20.19
CA PRO A 255 -10.21 -19.34 20.27
C PRO A 255 -11.64 -19.21 20.79
N GLU A 256 -11.94 -18.22 21.61
CA GLU A 256 -13.28 -17.93 22.14
C GLU A 256 -14.21 -17.39 21.06
N GLY A 257 -13.62 -16.89 19.98
CA GLY A 257 -14.34 -16.19 18.94
C GLY A 257 -14.74 -14.78 19.33
N GLY A 258 -15.36 -14.10 18.39
CA GLY A 258 -15.86 -12.75 18.58
C GLY A 258 -16.28 -12.09 17.28
N VAL A 259 -16.78 -10.88 17.42
CA VAL A 259 -16.97 -9.96 16.29
C VAL A 259 -15.77 -9.01 16.25
N TYR A 260 -15.17 -8.96 15.10
CA TYR A 260 -13.99 -8.12 14.81
C TYR A 260 -14.36 -7.06 13.79
N GLU A 261 -13.63 -5.94 13.83
CA GLU A 261 -13.84 -4.82 12.92
C GLU A 261 -12.49 -4.24 12.48
N THR A 262 -12.40 -3.84 11.23
CA THR A 262 -11.27 -3.08 10.68
C THR A 262 -11.75 -2.17 9.55
N THR A 263 -10.95 -1.16 9.23
CA THR A 263 -11.14 -0.33 8.04
C THR A 263 -10.16 -0.76 6.96
N VAL A 264 -10.64 -0.88 5.73
CA VAL A 264 -9.85 -1.24 4.55
C VAL A 264 -10.03 -0.16 3.49
N TYR A 265 -9.00 0.11 2.72
CA TYR A 265 -9.08 0.98 1.54
C TYR A 265 -9.16 0.12 0.28
N LEU A 266 -10.16 0.36 -0.56
CA LEU A 266 -10.41 -0.39 -1.77
C LEU A 266 -10.58 0.54 -2.98
N PRO A 267 -9.85 0.30 -4.08
CA PRO A 267 -10.20 0.83 -5.38
C PRO A 267 -11.58 0.33 -5.86
N ALA A 268 -12.29 1.14 -6.65
CA ALA A 268 -13.57 0.76 -7.22
C ALA A 268 -13.47 -0.57 -7.99
N GLY A 269 -14.45 -1.44 -7.82
CA GLY A 269 -14.51 -2.76 -8.45
C GLY A 269 -13.62 -3.83 -7.81
N GLN A 270 -12.81 -3.50 -6.81
CA GLN A 270 -12.03 -4.49 -6.06
C GLN A 270 -12.82 -5.10 -4.91
N THR A 271 -12.32 -6.22 -4.42
CA THR A 271 -12.82 -6.95 -3.25
C THR A 271 -11.74 -7.10 -2.20
N ILE A 272 -12.12 -7.62 -1.04
CA ILE A 272 -11.17 -8.02 0.01
C ILE A 272 -10.82 -9.50 -0.12
N GLU A 273 -9.59 -9.85 0.20
CA GLU A 273 -9.11 -11.21 0.34
C GLU A 273 -8.64 -11.45 1.78
N TYR A 274 -8.85 -12.67 2.27
CA TYR A 274 -8.42 -13.06 3.61
C TYR A 274 -6.91 -13.28 3.66
N GLY A 275 -6.18 -12.50 4.42
CA GLY A 275 -4.74 -12.64 4.63
C GLY A 275 -4.46 -13.34 5.96
N MET A 276 -4.12 -14.64 5.95
CA MET A 276 -3.89 -15.46 7.14
C MET A 276 -2.41 -15.39 7.56
N LEU A 277 -2.01 -14.34 8.27
CA LEU A 277 -0.60 -14.08 8.62
C LEU A 277 0.02 -15.17 9.50
N GLY A 278 -0.79 -15.80 10.36
CA GLY A 278 -0.33 -16.85 11.28
C GLY A 278 -0.43 -18.27 10.73
N LEU A 279 -0.80 -18.44 9.45
CA LEU A 279 -0.98 -19.75 8.82
C LEU A 279 0.02 -19.95 7.68
N PRO A 280 0.41 -21.22 7.37
CA PRO A 280 1.30 -21.50 6.27
C PRO A 280 0.74 -21.02 4.93
N THR A 281 1.61 -20.54 4.05
CA THR A 281 1.27 -20.30 2.65
C THR A 281 1.31 -21.60 1.86
N PRO A 282 0.54 -21.74 0.77
CA PRO A 282 0.68 -22.84 -0.17
C PRO A 282 2.12 -22.89 -0.69
N GLN A 283 2.71 -24.08 -0.73
CA GLN A 283 4.04 -24.27 -1.29
C GLN A 283 3.89 -24.76 -2.72
N ILE A 284 4.56 -24.08 -3.66
CA ILE A 284 4.75 -24.59 -5.02
C ILE A 284 5.81 -25.68 -4.96
N ASP A 285 5.61 -26.79 -5.70
CA ASP A 285 6.59 -27.86 -5.76
C ASP A 285 7.97 -27.30 -6.13
N ALA A 286 8.99 -27.65 -5.35
CA ALA A 286 10.38 -27.22 -5.53
C ALA A 286 10.99 -27.62 -6.90
N GLN A 287 10.29 -28.45 -7.69
CA GLN A 287 10.70 -28.88 -9.01
C GLN A 287 10.16 -28.01 -10.16
N GLY A 288 9.51 -26.88 -9.84
CA GLY A 288 9.08 -25.91 -10.86
C GLY A 288 7.96 -26.39 -11.81
N LYS A 289 7.31 -27.50 -11.52
CA LYS A 289 6.13 -27.93 -12.26
C LYS A 289 4.95 -27.08 -11.85
N THR A 290 4.63 -26.11 -12.67
CA THR A 290 3.44 -25.29 -12.55
C THR A 290 2.19 -26.17 -12.48
N GLY A 291 1.45 -26.07 -11.37
CA GLY A 291 0.10 -26.61 -11.26
C GLY A 291 -0.16 -27.66 -10.18
N TYR A 292 0.82 -28.08 -9.41
CA TYR A 292 0.59 -29.03 -8.34
C TYR A 292 1.07 -28.49 -6.99
N TYR A 293 0.11 -28.28 -6.06
CA TYR A 293 0.42 -28.12 -4.66
C TYR A 293 0.81 -29.46 -4.06
N ARG A 294 1.93 -29.51 -3.38
CA ARG A 294 2.14 -30.53 -2.36
C ARG A 294 1.60 -29.97 -1.04
N TYR A 295 0.51 -30.55 -0.61
CA TYR A 295 0.09 -30.39 0.77
C TYR A 295 1.13 -31.04 1.66
N PRO A 296 1.70 -30.32 2.66
CA PRO A 296 2.42 -31.01 3.69
C PRO A 296 1.50 -32.06 4.31
N PRO A 297 2.03 -33.20 4.76
CA PRO A 297 1.22 -34.21 5.47
C PRO A 297 0.46 -33.53 6.60
N PHE A 298 -0.72 -34.04 6.89
CA PHE A 298 -1.56 -33.49 7.97
C PHE A 298 -0.74 -33.48 9.27
N PRO A 299 -0.58 -32.33 9.96
CA PRO A 299 0.32 -32.24 11.12
C PRO A 299 -0.16 -33.15 12.23
N GLU A 300 0.79 -33.81 12.91
CA GLU A 300 0.51 -34.51 14.16
C GLU A 300 -0.06 -33.51 15.17
N GLY A 301 -1.23 -33.83 15.76
CA GLY A 301 -1.95 -32.91 16.65
C GLY A 301 -2.92 -31.95 15.96
N GLY A 302 -2.99 -31.95 14.64
CA GLY A 302 -3.96 -31.15 13.87
C GLY A 302 -3.38 -29.87 13.28
N GLN A 303 -4.14 -29.22 12.41
CA GLN A 303 -3.75 -27.97 11.79
C GLN A 303 -4.59 -26.78 12.29
N PRO A 304 -3.95 -25.64 12.64
CA PRO A 304 -4.66 -24.44 13.04
C PRO A 304 -5.37 -23.79 11.86
N GLY A 305 -6.46 -23.06 12.16
CA GLY A 305 -7.22 -22.31 11.18
C GLY A 305 -8.03 -21.18 11.80
N ILE A 306 -8.73 -20.45 10.95
CA ILE A 306 -9.74 -19.46 11.33
C ILE A 306 -11.06 -19.84 10.68
N ALA A 307 -12.10 -19.98 11.49
CA ALA A 307 -13.48 -20.21 11.04
C ALA A 307 -14.24 -18.88 11.02
N PHE A 308 -14.86 -18.58 9.88
CA PHE A 308 -15.69 -17.40 9.65
C PHE A 308 -17.15 -17.78 9.56
N GLN A 309 -17.99 -17.11 10.33
CA GLN A 309 -19.44 -17.33 10.33
C GLN A 309 -20.15 -16.37 9.39
N TRP A 310 -19.75 -15.11 9.40
CA TRP A 310 -20.25 -14.07 8.50
C TRP A 310 -19.22 -12.96 8.32
N LEU A 311 -19.38 -12.23 7.23
CA LEU A 311 -18.61 -11.03 6.92
C LEU A 311 -19.54 -9.96 6.36
N GLU A 312 -19.34 -8.72 6.79
CA GLU A 312 -20.09 -7.54 6.39
C GLU A 312 -19.11 -6.44 5.97
N MET A 313 -19.39 -5.82 4.83
CA MET A 313 -18.66 -4.65 4.36
C MET A 313 -19.61 -3.50 4.15
N GLU A 314 -19.27 -2.33 4.68
CA GLU A 314 -20.04 -1.09 4.59
C GLU A 314 -19.16 0.04 4.09
N GLY A 315 -19.56 0.72 3.04
CA GLY A 315 -18.83 1.84 2.47
C GLY A 315 -19.23 2.14 1.02
N PRO A 316 -18.55 3.09 0.36
CA PRO A 316 -17.43 3.83 0.94
C PRO A 316 -17.87 4.66 2.15
N ILE A 317 -16.97 4.82 3.12
CA ILE A 317 -17.19 5.68 4.29
C ILE A 317 -17.10 7.11 3.81
N ALA A 318 -18.16 7.88 4.03
CA ALA A 318 -18.14 9.29 3.67
C ALA A 318 -17.08 10.05 4.47
N PRO A 319 -16.26 10.90 3.84
CA PRO A 319 -15.32 11.75 4.55
C PRO A 319 -16.09 12.74 5.45
N ALA A 320 -15.42 13.24 6.47
CA ALA A 320 -16.02 14.15 7.45
C ALA A 320 -16.59 15.44 6.84
N SER A 321 -16.11 15.82 5.66
CA SER A 321 -16.61 16.96 4.90
C SER A 321 -16.51 16.69 3.40
N TRP A 322 -17.43 17.26 2.63
CA TRP A 322 -17.41 17.20 1.17
C TRP A 322 -17.33 18.63 0.58
N PRO A 323 -16.46 18.91 -0.40
CA PRO A 323 -15.44 18.03 -0.97
C PRO A 323 -14.39 17.54 0.06
N PRO A 324 -13.69 16.41 -0.19
CA PRO A 324 -12.66 15.88 0.72
C PRO A 324 -11.44 16.80 0.82
N ALA A 325 -10.61 16.56 1.84
CA ALA A 325 -9.41 17.37 2.09
C ALA A 325 -8.48 17.43 0.87
N SER A 326 -8.34 16.33 0.11
CA SER A 326 -7.54 16.28 -1.11
C SER A 326 -7.98 17.29 -2.17
N HIS A 327 -9.27 17.40 -2.39
CA HIS A 327 -9.84 18.38 -3.33
C HIS A 327 -9.57 19.82 -2.85
N ARG A 328 -9.73 20.07 -1.55
CA ARG A 328 -9.51 21.41 -0.97
C ARG A 328 -8.05 21.84 -0.98
N VAL A 329 -7.10 20.88 -1.01
CA VAL A 329 -5.69 21.20 -1.22
C VAL A 329 -5.49 21.92 -2.54
N LEU A 330 -6.20 21.50 -3.58
CA LEU A 330 -6.09 22.06 -4.93
C LEU A 330 -6.99 23.30 -5.11
N PHE A 331 -8.24 23.22 -4.69
CA PHE A 331 -9.29 24.19 -5.02
C PHE A 331 -9.79 25.04 -3.85
N ASP A 332 -9.21 24.85 -2.66
CA ASP A 332 -9.46 25.65 -1.44
C ASP A 332 -10.93 25.73 -1.04
N ASP A 333 -11.52 26.90 -1.23
CA ASP A 333 -12.90 27.24 -0.91
C ASP A 333 -13.90 26.94 -2.06
N LEU A 334 -13.40 26.58 -3.23
CA LEU A 334 -14.27 26.20 -4.35
C LEU A 334 -14.94 24.83 -4.10
N GLY A 335 -16.17 24.71 -4.56
CA GLY A 335 -16.94 23.46 -4.47
C GLY A 335 -16.45 22.38 -5.41
N ALA A 336 -17.09 21.22 -5.37
CA ALA A 336 -16.75 20.07 -6.22
C ALA A 336 -16.91 20.36 -7.74
N ASP A 337 -17.71 21.33 -8.11
CA ASP A 337 -17.89 21.79 -9.50
C ASP A 337 -16.84 22.83 -9.94
N VAL A 338 -15.97 23.23 -9.04
CA VAL A 338 -14.86 24.18 -9.27
C VAL A 338 -15.30 25.46 -9.99
N LYS A 339 -16.55 25.92 -9.75
CA LYS A 339 -17.04 27.15 -10.33
C LYS A 339 -16.51 28.37 -9.61
N SER A 340 -16.00 29.33 -10.38
CA SER A 340 -15.52 30.61 -9.89
C SER A 340 -16.20 31.77 -10.61
N ALA A 341 -16.53 32.82 -9.84
CA ALA A 341 -16.97 34.10 -10.41
C ALA A 341 -15.81 34.89 -11.05
N LYS A 342 -14.57 34.57 -10.70
CA LYS A 342 -13.35 35.23 -11.14
C LYS A 342 -12.25 34.21 -11.52
N PRO A 343 -12.45 33.41 -12.57
CA PRO A 343 -11.61 32.25 -12.88
C PRO A 343 -10.11 32.59 -12.95
N ALA A 344 -9.73 33.69 -13.60
CA ALA A 344 -8.34 34.06 -13.76
C ALA A 344 -7.66 34.49 -12.45
N GLU A 345 -8.40 35.15 -11.55
CA GLU A 345 -7.87 35.55 -10.23
C GLU A 345 -7.72 34.32 -9.32
N ASP A 346 -8.74 33.48 -9.27
CA ASP A 346 -8.73 32.25 -8.45
C ASP A 346 -7.69 31.27 -8.95
N ALA A 347 -7.53 31.06 -10.25
CA ALA A 347 -6.51 30.20 -10.80
C ALA A 347 -5.09 30.61 -10.34
N LYS A 348 -4.77 31.91 -10.38
CA LYS A 348 -3.49 32.42 -9.88
C LYS A 348 -3.35 32.22 -8.37
N ARG A 349 -4.40 32.52 -7.62
CA ARG A 349 -4.42 32.35 -6.16
C ARG A 349 -4.14 30.89 -5.75
N LEU A 350 -4.88 29.96 -6.35
CA LEU A 350 -4.79 28.54 -6.09
C LEU A 350 -3.42 27.97 -6.49
N LEU A 351 -2.95 28.35 -7.67
CA LEU A 351 -1.64 27.92 -8.16
C LEU A 351 -0.52 28.39 -7.25
N ARG A 352 -0.48 29.67 -6.86
CA ARG A 352 0.55 30.21 -5.98
C ARG A 352 0.51 29.55 -4.59
N ARG A 353 -0.69 29.29 -4.05
CA ARG A 353 -0.86 28.55 -2.81
C ARG A 353 -0.31 27.13 -2.93
N PHE A 354 -0.58 26.45 -4.04
CA PHE A 354 -0.07 25.12 -4.28
C PHE A 354 1.45 25.08 -4.45
N ILE A 355 2.02 25.99 -5.24
CA ILE A 355 3.46 26.12 -5.43
C ILE A 355 4.18 26.32 -4.10
N ALA A 356 3.68 27.20 -3.23
CA ALA A 356 4.28 27.46 -1.92
C ALA A 356 4.33 26.22 -1.02
N ARG A 357 3.42 25.24 -1.23
CA ARG A 357 3.38 23.98 -0.47
C ARG A 357 4.18 22.86 -1.15
N ALA A 358 4.17 22.83 -2.48
CA ALA A 358 4.79 21.76 -3.26
C ALA A 358 6.30 21.96 -3.46
N ALA A 359 6.76 23.19 -3.53
CA ALA A 359 8.17 23.50 -3.72
C ALA A 359 8.99 23.15 -2.49
N ARG A 360 10.10 22.45 -2.69
CA ARG A 360 11.05 22.07 -1.62
C ARG A 360 11.94 23.23 -1.18
N GLU A 361 12.01 24.26 -2.01
CA GLU A 361 12.72 25.51 -1.77
C GLU A 361 11.82 26.69 -2.16
N PRO A 362 12.04 27.89 -1.59
CA PRO A 362 11.30 29.07 -2.02
C PRO A 362 11.46 29.30 -3.52
N VAL A 363 10.34 29.41 -4.22
CA VAL A 363 10.37 29.71 -5.66
C VAL A 363 10.66 31.20 -5.85
N PRO A 364 11.65 31.59 -6.64
CA PRO A 364 11.96 32.99 -6.91
C PRO A 364 10.75 33.74 -7.46
N ALA A 365 10.54 34.97 -6.99
CA ALA A 365 9.36 35.77 -7.35
C ALA A 365 9.27 36.03 -8.89
N GLU A 366 10.40 36.10 -9.57
CA GLU A 366 10.51 36.25 -11.02
C GLU A 366 10.06 35.02 -11.82
N ALA A 367 10.01 33.82 -11.19
CA ALA A 367 9.53 32.59 -11.83
C ALA A 367 8.00 32.45 -11.77
N ILE A 368 7.33 33.07 -10.80
CA ILE A 368 5.88 32.95 -10.59
C ILE A 368 5.07 33.36 -11.82
N PRO A 369 5.37 34.45 -12.54
CA PRO A 369 4.63 34.87 -13.74
C PRO A 369 4.62 33.81 -14.86
N GLN A 370 5.63 32.96 -14.96
CA GLN A 370 5.68 31.89 -15.96
C GLN A 370 4.62 30.82 -15.65
N PHE A 371 4.46 30.45 -14.38
CA PHE A 371 3.43 29.52 -13.95
C PHE A 371 2.03 30.11 -14.10
N ASP A 372 1.84 31.39 -13.73
CA ASP A 372 0.57 32.12 -13.95
C ASP A 372 0.16 32.10 -15.42
N LYS A 373 1.12 32.34 -16.34
CA LYS A 373 0.88 32.32 -17.78
C LYS A 373 0.38 30.96 -18.27
N ILE A 374 0.99 29.85 -17.83
CA ILE A 374 0.58 28.50 -18.24
C ILE A 374 -0.90 28.26 -17.92
N VAL A 375 -1.32 28.60 -16.70
CA VAL A 375 -2.70 28.38 -16.27
C VAL A 375 -3.68 29.31 -16.99
N LEU A 376 -3.29 30.59 -17.18
CA LEU A 376 -4.16 31.53 -17.89
C LEU A 376 -4.32 31.16 -19.37
N ASP A 377 -3.25 30.72 -20.04
CA ASP A 377 -3.30 30.24 -21.42
C ASP A 377 -4.20 28.99 -21.55
N ALA A 378 -4.16 28.08 -20.55
CA ALA A 378 -5.03 26.92 -20.50
C ALA A 378 -6.52 27.32 -20.34
N LEU A 379 -6.82 28.22 -19.41
CA LEU A 379 -8.18 28.75 -19.23
C LEU A 379 -8.72 29.43 -20.50
N GLN A 380 -7.91 30.23 -21.19
CA GLN A 380 -8.30 30.89 -22.45
C GLN A 380 -8.61 29.89 -23.57
N LYS A 381 -7.94 28.74 -23.57
CA LYS A 381 -8.19 27.63 -24.53
C LYS A 381 -9.39 26.77 -24.14
N GLY A 382 -10.07 27.09 -23.04
CA GLY A 382 -11.21 26.33 -22.56
C GLY A 382 -10.82 24.97 -21.93
N THR A 383 -9.58 24.82 -21.49
CA THR A 383 -9.16 23.67 -20.67
C THR A 383 -9.90 23.75 -19.34
N PRO A 384 -10.61 22.70 -18.94
CA PRO A 384 -11.41 22.71 -17.70
C PRO A 384 -10.53 22.80 -16.46
#